data_40af7925dc9686faa20e64058ceca02e
#
_entry.id   40af7925dc9686faa20e64058ceca02e
#
_cell.length_a   1.000
_cell.length_b   1.000
_cell.length_c   1.000
_cell.angle_alpha   90.00
_cell.angle_beta   90.00
_cell.angle_gamma   90.00
#
_symmetry.space_group_name_H-M   'P 1'
#
loop_
_entity.id
_entity.type
_entity.pdbx_description
1 polymer ?
#
loop_
_entity_poly.entity_id
_entity_poly.type
_entity_poly.pdbx_seq_one_letter_code
_entity_poly.pdbx_strand_id
1 'polypeptide(L)'
;MITRPALARILASARERNAAVGAFNVILLEHAEAIASGAEQAGAPVVLQISENCVRYHRGLAPIALASLEIAKRAKVEVLVHLDHIEDQDLVREGVDLGVDSVMYDGSRLSYDENVRTTREIADLCHAAGIAVEAELGEVGGKDGVHAPGARTDPAEAAAFVKATGVDALAVAVGTSHAMVSRTASVDRALVSRLRDAVGVPLVLHGSSGLSDDELRGAVESGMTKINISTHLNGLFTRSLKAFLDERPDVVDPRKYVRLGRAAVEEETARLLRLLAA
;
A
#
# COMPACT_ATOMS: atom_id res chain seq x y z
N MET A 1 -26.67 9.04 8.61
CA MET A 1 -25.81 9.08 7.43
C MET A 1 -24.69 8.07 7.68
N ILE A 2 -24.55 7.06 6.82
CA ILE A 2 -23.40 6.14 6.88
C ILE A 2 -22.19 6.97 6.45
N THR A 3 -21.24 7.21 7.35
CA THR A 3 -19.99 7.90 7.03
C THR A 3 -19.16 6.99 6.12
N ARG A 4 -18.66 7.54 5.00
CA ARG A 4 -17.78 6.79 4.08
C ARG A 4 -16.53 6.31 4.85
N PRO A 5 -16.06 5.05 4.63
CA PRO A 5 -14.85 4.56 5.28
C PRO A 5 -13.64 5.49 5.10
N ALA A 6 -12.73 5.53 6.07
CA ALA A 6 -11.65 6.51 6.13
C ALA A 6 -10.75 6.47 4.87
N LEU A 7 -10.33 5.28 4.41
CA LEU A 7 -9.53 5.15 3.20
C LEU A 7 -10.27 5.68 1.97
N ALA A 8 -11.51 5.29 1.77
CA ALA A 8 -12.31 5.76 0.62
C ALA A 8 -12.47 7.30 0.62
N ARG A 9 -12.52 7.92 1.81
CA ARG A 9 -12.60 9.38 1.95
C ARG A 9 -11.31 10.08 1.58
N ILE A 10 -10.15 9.62 2.09
CA ILE A 10 -8.86 10.25 1.78
C ILE A 10 -8.47 10.06 0.32
N LEU A 11 -8.78 8.89 -0.28
CA LEU A 11 -8.52 8.64 -1.70
C LEU A 11 -9.43 9.50 -2.59
N ALA A 12 -10.71 9.67 -2.26
CA ALA A 12 -11.60 10.57 -3.00
C ALA A 12 -11.07 12.02 -2.98
N SER A 13 -10.65 12.49 -1.80
CA SER A 13 -10.07 13.83 -1.65
C SER A 13 -8.75 13.99 -2.42
N ALA A 14 -7.89 12.97 -2.45
CA ALA A 14 -6.66 12.98 -3.24
C ALA A 14 -6.98 13.05 -4.75
N ARG A 15 -7.91 12.22 -5.22
CA ARG A 15 -8.38 12.22 -6.63
C ARG A 15 -8.87 13.58 -7.08
N GLU A 16 -9.67 14.29 -6.26
CA GLU A 16 -10.18 15.63 -6.56
C GLU A 16 -9.06 16.67 -6.74
N ARG A 17 -7.92 16.48 -6.08
CA ARG A 17 -6.76 17.37 -6.15
C ARG A 17 -5.70 16.94 -7.16
N ASN A 18 -5.93 15.87 -7.95
CA ASN A 18 -4.92 15.22 -8.78
C ASN A 18 -3.64 14.85 -8.01
N ALA A 19 -3.80 14.37 -6.79
CA ALA A 19 -2.76 13.92 -5.89
C ALA A 19 -2.92 12.44 -5.58
N ALA A 20 -1.93 11.83 -4.92
CA ALA A 20 -2.04 10.47 -4.41
C ALA A 20 -1.68 10.38 -2.92
N VAL A 21 -2.21 9.35 -2.27
CA VAL A 21 -1.86 8.95 -0.91
C VAL A 21 -0.74 7.92 -0.96
N GLY A 22 0.33 8.15 -0.21
CA GLY A 22 1.40 7.18 -0.02
C GLY A 22 0.97 6.06 0.92
N ALA A 23 1.27 4.82 0.54
CA ALA A 23 1.01 3.63 1.33
C ALA A 23 2.33 2.83 1.47
N PHE A 24 2.79 2.65 2.70
CA PHE A 24 4.13 2.13 2.98
C PHE A 24 4.07 0.90 3.88
N ASN A 25 4.82 -0.15 3.50
CA ASN A 25 4.78 -1.41 4.23
C ASN A 25 5.53 -1.31 5.56
N VAL A 26 4.84 -1.76 6.60
CA VAL A 26 5.36 -1.96 7.95
C VAL A 26 5.85 -3.40 8.07
N ILE A 27 7.13 -3.58 8.47
CA ILE A 27 7.71 -4.89 8.77
C ILE A 27 8.08 -4.96 10.25
N LEU A 28 8.74 -3.92 10.76
CA LEU A 28 9.12 -3.77 12.16
C LEU A 28 8.37 -2.58 12.76
N LEU A 29 8.30 -2.50 14.08
CA LEU A 29 7.68 -1.38 14.79
C LEU A 29 8.28 -0.03 14.36
N GLU A 30 9.59 0.01 14.15
CA GLU A 30 10.33 1.19 13.72
C GLU A 30 9.92 1.72 12.35
N HIS A 31 9.40 0.84 11.46
CA HIS A 31 8.81 1.29 10.17
C HIS A 31 7.53 2.08 10.42
N ALA A 32 6.62 1.56 11.27
CA ALA A 32 5.37 2.26 11.58
C ALA A 32 5.62 3.63 12.22
N GLU A 33 6.56 3.69 13.19
CA GLU A 33 6.96 4.95 13.84
C GLU A 33 7.59 5.93 12.85
N ALA A 34 8.50 5.46 11.97
CA ALA A 34 9.18 6.30 10.98
C ALA A 34 8.19 6.85 9.93
N ILE A 35 7.29 6.00 9.43
CA ILE A 35 6.31 6.39 8.42
C ILE A 35 5.34 7.42 9.00
N ALA A 36 4.82 7.21 10.21
CA ALA A 36 3.93 8.16 10.88
C ALA A 36 4.63 9.50 11.14
N SER A 37 5.88 9.49 11.63
CA SER A 37 6.68 10.70 11.84
C SER A 37 6.97 11.44 10.53
N GLY A 38 7.32 10.72 9.45
CA GLY A 38 7.51 11.30 8.12
C GLY A 38 6.23 11.94 7.57
N ALA A 39 5.07 11.33 7.83
CA ALA A 39 3.77 11.89 7.46
C ALA A 39 3.46 13.19 8.24
N GLU A 40 3.77 13.25 9.53
CA GLU A 40 3.66 14.47 10.32
C GLU A 40 4.56 15.60 9.77
N GLN A 41 5.80 15.28 9.37
CA GLN A 41 6.72 16.24 8.75
C GLN A 41 6.23 16.74 7.38
N ALA A 42 5.53 15.89 6.64
CA ALA A 42 4.94 16.25 5.36
C ALA A 42 3.61 17.00 5.52
N GLY A 43 2.94 16.91 6.67
CA GLY A 43 1.59 17.41 6.89
C GLY A 43 0.54 16.69 6.02
N ALA A 44 0.76 15.43 5.70
CA ALA A 44 -0.04 14.66 4.74
C ALA A 44 -0.57 13.35 5.36
N PRO A 45 -1.73 12.86 4.91
CA PRO A 45 -2.23 11.55 5.32
C PRO A 45 -1.32 10.43 4.77
N VAL A 46 -1.31 9.29 5.46
CA VAL A 46 -0.51 8.12 5.06
C VAL A 46 -1.21 6.82 5.41
N VAL A 47 -0.89 5.76 4.68
CA VAL A 47 -1.35 4.40 4.95
C VAL A 47 -0.17 3.53 5.41
N LEU A 48 -0.29 2.95 6.60
CA LEU A 48 0.59 1.88 7.11
C LEU A 48 0.06 0.54 6.58
N GLN A 49 0.84 -0.16 5.77
CA GLN A 49 0.44 -1.44 5.18
C GLN A 49 1.07 -2.63 5.89
N ILE A 50 0.26 -3.60 6.29
CA ILE A 50 0.69 -4.86 6.89
C ILE A 50 0.36 -5.98 5.90
N SER A 51 1.37 -6.53 5.24
CA SER A 51 1.17 -7.62 4.29
C SER A 51 1.00 -8.98 4.98
N GLU A 52 0.35 -9.92 4.31
CA GLU A 52 0.24 -11.30 4.81
C GLU A 52 1.62 -11.92 5.06
N ASN A 53 2.65 -11.59 4.27
CA ASN A 53 4.02 -12.00 4.52
C ASN A 53 4.58 -11.45 5.86
N CYS A 54 4.22 -10.21 6.21
CA CYS A 54 4.57 -9.64 7.51
C CYS A 54 3.88 -10.38 8.66
N VAL A 55 2.60 -10.74 8.48
CA VAL A 55 1.84 -11.54 9.46
C VAL A 55 2.51 -12.91 9.67
N ARG A 56 2.91 -13.60 8.60
CA ARG A 56 3.65 -14.88 8.68
C ARG A 56 5.00 -14.72 9.40
N TYR A 57 5.73 -13.64 9.14
CA TYR A 57 6.99 -13.33 9.80
C TYR A 57 6.81 -13.16 11.32
N HIS A 58 5.78 -12.45 11.76
CA HIS A 58 5.46 -12.21 13.17
C HIS A 58 4.68 -13.36 13.82
N ARG A 59 4.28 -14.39 13.06
CA ARG A 59 3.47 -15.52 13.51
C ARG A 59 2.09 -15.10 14.06
N GLY A 60 1.51 -14.02 13.54
CA GLY A 60 0.21 -13.50 13.91
C GLY A 60 0.05 -12.03 13.56
N LEU A 61 -1.19 -11.61 13.34
CA LEU A 61 -1.53 -10.25 12.95
C LEU A 61 -1.52 -9.28 14.14
N ALA A 62 -2.12 -9.69 15.25
CA ALA A 62 -2.42 -8.81 16.38
C ALA A 62 -1.22 -7.99 16.90
N PRO A 63 0.01 -8.53 17.09
CA PRO A 63 1.11 -7.76 17.65
C PRO A 63 1.47 -6.54 16.81
N ILE A 64 1.65 -6.70 15.49
CA ILE A 64 2.06 -5.61 14.61
C ILE A 64 0.88 -4.68 14.28
N ALA A 65 -0.34 -5.22 14.15
CA ALA A 65 -1.54 -4.44 13.89
C ALA A 65 -1.89 -3.51 15.07
N LEU A 66 -1.93 -4.03 16.29
CA LEU A 66 -2.24 -3.24 17.48
C LEU A 66 -1.19 -2.15 17.73
N ALA A 67 0.10 -2.46 17.53
CA ALA A 67 1.15 -1.46 17.63
C ALA A 67 1.00 -0.36 16.58
N SER A 68 0.70 -0.72 15.32
CA SER A 68 0.46 0.24 14.23
C SER A 68 -0.77 1.11 14.47
N LEU A 69 -1.88 0.52 14.96
CA LEU A 69 -3.10 1.24 15.34
C LEU A 69 -2.85 2.25 16.48
N GLU A 70 -2.06 1.87 17.49
CA GLU A 70 -1.73 2.78 18.59
C GLU A 70 -0.82 3.94 18.11
N ILE A 71 0.11 3.68 17.17
CA ILE A 71 0.92 4.74 16.54
C ILE A 71 0.02 5.66 15.71
N ALA A 72 -0.86 5.10 14.88
CA ALA A 72 -1.80 5.85 14.06
C ALA A 72 -2.69 6.77 14.91
N LYS A 73 -3.23 6.26 16.01
CA LYS A 73 -4.07 7.02 16.94
C LYS A 73 -3.37 8.22 17.57
N ARG A 74 -2.04 8.16 17.77
CA ARG A 74 -1.24 9.24 18.39
C ARG A 74 -0.73 10.26 17.39
N ALA A 75 -0.78 9.95 16.11
CA ALA A 75 -0.27 10.82 15.06
C ALA A 75 -1.08 12.13 14.96
N LYS A 76 -0.41 13.22 14.56
CA LYS A 76 -1.02 14.55 14.37
C LYS A 76 -1.65 14.73 13.00
N VAL A 77 -1.43 13.77 12.10
CA VAL A 77 -2.02 13.67 10.77
C VAL A 77 -2.85 12.41 10.68
N GLU A 78 -3.65 12.27 9.64
CA GLU A 78 -4.42 11.05 9.44
C GLU A 78 -3.51 9.91 9.00
N VAL A 79 -3.40 8.89 9.83
CA VAL A 79 -2.64 7.65 9.58
C VAL A 79 -3.62 6.50 9.63
N LEU A 80 -3.70 5.72 8.55
CA LEU A 80 -4.60 4.57 8.46
C LEU A 80 -3.81 3.27 8.46
N VAL A 81 -4.35 2.24 9.09
CA VAL A 81 -3.78 0.89 9.09
C VAL A 81 -4.53 0.02 8.09
N HIS A 82 -3.81 -0.57 7.16
CA HIS A 82 -4.32 -1.32 6.01
C HIS A 82 -3.70 -2.72 5.97
N LEU A 83 -4.51 -3.74 5.78
CA LEU A 83 -4.03 -5.07 5.47
C LEU A 83 -3.78 -5.20 3.96
N ASP A 84 -2.58 -5.65 3.59
CA ASP A 84 -2.05 -5.60 2.23
C ASP A 84 -1.84 -7.02 1.67
N HIS A 85 -2.38 -7.30 0.49
CA HIS A 85 -2.29 -8.61 -0.17
C HIS A 85 -2.71 -9.79 0.71
N ILE A 86 -3.90 -9.73 1.27
CA ILE A 86 -4.45 -10.81 2.10
C ILE A 86 -5.18 -11.81 1.21
N GLU A 87 -4.69 -13.03 1.16
CA GLU A 87 -5.32 -14.18 0.49
C GLU A 87 -6.20 -14.98 1.47
N ASP A 88 -5.82 -15.01 2.76
CA ASP A 88 -6.53 -15.72 3.83
C ASP A 88 -7.72 -14.90 4.36
N GLN A 89 -8.93 -15.41 4.15
CA GLN A 89 -10.16 -14.75 4.61
C GLN A 89 -10.28 -14.68 6.14
N ASP A 90 -9.66 -15.61 6.88
CA ASP A 90 -9.69 -15.58 8.34
C ASP A 90 -8.82 -14.45 8.88
N LEU A 91 -7.71 -14.11 8.19
CA LEU A 91 -6.95 -12.90 8.49
C LEU A 91 -7.73 -11.61 8.22
N VAL A 92 -8.59 -11.59 7.20
CA VAL A 92 -9.50 -10.45 6.99
C VAL A 92 -10.43 -10.28 8.19
N ARG A 93 -11.04 -11.37 8.67
CA ARG A 93 -11.93 -11.35 9.86
C ARG A 93 -11.20 -10.88 11.10
N GLU A 94 -9.99 -11.42 11.34
CA GLU A 94 -9.13 -10.97 12.46
C GLU A 94 -8.82 -9.47 12.35
N GLY A 95 -8.50 -8.96 11.15
CA GLY A 95 -8.26 -7.55 10.91
C GLY A 95 -9.47 -6.67 11.21
N VAL A 96 -10.66 -7.10 10.82
CA VAL A 96 -11.94 -6.44 11.15
C VAL A 96 -12.14 -6.39 12.67
N ASP A 97 -11.92 -7.48 13.38
CA ASP A 97 -12.06 -7.57 14.83
C ASP A 97 -11.04 -6.69 15.57
N LEU A 98 -9.83 -6.54 15.03
CA LEU A 98 -8.78 -5.67 15.55
C LEU A 98 -9.03 -4.19 15.25
N GLY A 99 -9.93 -3.87 14.32
CA GLY A 99 -10.30 -2.50 13.98
C GLY A 99 -9.34 -1.82 13.00
N VAL A 100 -8.80 -2.55 12.02
CA VAL A 100 -8.04 -1.93 10.92
C VAL A 100 -8.94 -1.02 10.08
N ASP A 101 -8.36 -0.03 9.41
CA ASP A 101 -9.13 0.97 8.66
C ASP A 101 -9.53 0.50 7.25
N SER A 102 -8.78 -0.45 6.70
CA SER A 102 -9.02 -0.99 5.36
C SER A 102 -8.29 -2.31 5.13
N VAL A 103 -8.75 -3.05 4.12
CA VAL A 103 -8.19 -4.34 3.72
C VAL A 103 -8.04 -4.40 2.21
N MET A 104 -6.94 -4.91 1.71
CA MET A 104 -6.83 -5.42 0.35
C MET A 104 -6.99 -6.94 0.37
N TYR A 105 -8.07 -7.42 -0.23
CA TYR A 105 -8.24 -8.84 -0.50
C TYR A 105 -7.66 -9.19 -1.86
N ASP A 106 -6.78 -10.18 -1.87
CA ASP A 106 -6.04 -10.59 -3.06
C ASP A 106 -6.53 -11.93 -3.60
N GLY A 107 -7.57 -11.85 -4.43
CA GLY A 107 -8.10 -13.00 -5.17
C GLY A 107 -7.47 -13.19 -6.57
N SER A 108 -6.37 -12.49 -6.89
CA SER A 108 -5.80 -12.47 -8.26
C SER A 108 -5.34 -13.83 -8.78
N ARG A 109 -5.09 -14.80 -7.90
CA ARG A 109 -4.73 -16.18 -8.26
C ARG A 109 -5.94 -17.09 -8.50
N LEU A 110 -7.14 -16.64 -8.14
CA LEU A 110 -8.37 -17.37 -8.37
C LEU A 110 -8.83 -17.22 -9.83
N SER A 111 -9.75 -18.07 -10.27
CA SER A 111 -10.46 -17.79 -11.51
C SER A 111 -11.25 -16.48 -11.40
N TYR A 112 -11.53 -15.82 -12.53
CA TYR A 112 -12.27 -14.54 -12.51
C TYR A 112 -13.57 -14.63 -11.71
N ASP A 113 -14.38 -15.66 -11.95
CA ASP A 113 -15.68 -15.84 -11.28
C ASP A 113 -15.52 -16.07 -9.75
N GLU A 114 -14.50 -16.85 -9.36
CA GLU A 114 -14.18 -17.07 -7.94
C GLU A 114 -13.66 -15.79 -7.29
N ASN A 115 -12.75 -15.04 -7.97
CA ASN A 115 -12.27 -13.76 -7.48
C ASN A 115 -13.44 -12.80 -7.26
N VAL A 116 -14.32 -12.63 -8.25
CA VAL A 116 -15.52 -11.77 -8.13
C VAL A 116 -16.38 -12.18 -6.94
N ARG A 117 -16.69 -13.46 -6.82
CA ARG A 117 -17.57 -13.98 -5.74
C ARG A 117 -16.95 -13.74 -4.37
N THR A 118 -15.69 -14.16 -4.19
CA THR A 118 -15.03 -14.08 -2.89
C THR A 118 -14.73 -12.63 -2.49
N THR A 119 -14.28 -11.81 -3.44
CA THR A 119 -14.05 -10.37 -3.20
C THR A 119 -15.35 -9.67 -2.81
N ARG A 120 -16.49 -10.04 -3.41
CA ARG A 120 -17.81 -9.53 -3.02
C ARG A 120 -18.17 -9.88 -1.58
N GLU A 121 -17.99 -11.15 -1.20
CA GLU A 121 -18.26 -11.63 0.17
C GLU A 121 -17.41 -10.86 1.20
N ILE A 122 -16.13 -10.63 0.89
CA ILE A 122 -15.21 -9.85 1.72
C ILE A 122 -15.62 -8.37 1.78
N ALA A 123 -16.02 -7.79 0.64
CA ALA A 123 -16.48 -6.39 0.62
C ALA A 123 -17.74 -6.21 1.48
N ASP A 124 -18.72 -7.11 1.37
CA ASP A 124 -19.93 -7.06 2.19
C ASP A 124 -19.61 -7.19 3.69
N LEU A 125 -18.68 -8.08 4.08
CA LEU A 125 -18.21 -8.24 5.45
C LEU A 125 -17.56 -6.96 5.99
N CYS A 126 -16.59 -6.40 5.27
CA CYS A 126 -15.84 -5.22 5.66
C CYS A 126 -16.73 -3.97 5.71
N HIS A 127 -17.60 -3.79 4.72
CA HIS A 127 -18.54 -2.66 4.68
C HIS A 127 -19.52 -2.68 5.86
N ALA A 128 -19.95 -3.86 6.30
CA ALA A 128 -20.79 -3.99 7.49
C ALA A 128 -20.08 -3.47 8.76
N ALA A 129 -18.75 -3.53 8.79
CA ALA A 129 -17.90 -2.99 9.86
C ALA A 129 -17.43 -1.53 9.60
N GLY A 130 -17.78 -0.93 8.46
CA GLY A 130 -17.33 0.42 8.09
C GLY A 130 -15.89 0.49 7.57
N ILE A 131 -15.34 -0.63 7.12
CA ILE A 131 -13.96 -0.81 6.64
C ILE A 131 -13.95 -0.80 5.11
N ALA A 132 -13.03 -0.04 4.50
CA ALA A 132 -12.89 0.02 3.04
C ALA A 132 -12.17 -1.22 2.49
N VAL A 133 -12.53 -1.61 1.27
CA VAL A 133 -11.92 -2.76 0.58
C VAL A 133 -11.25 -2.33 -0.71
N GLU A 134 -9.99 -2.73 -0.85
CA GLU A 134 -9.22 -2.73 -2.08
C GLU A 134 -9.17 -4.16 -2.63
N ALA A 135 -9.15 -4.31 -3.94
CA ALA A 135 -8.93 -5.60 -4.58
C ALA A 135 -7.99 -5.48 -5.78
N GLU A 136 -7.54 -6.61 -6.29
CA GLU A 136 -6.68 -6.71 -7.47
C GLU A 136 -7.34 -7.56 -8.55
N LEU A 137 -7.32 -7.04 -9.78
CA LEU A 137 -7.78 -7.75 -10.97
C LEU A 137 -6.58 -8.14 -11.84
N GLY A 138 -6.34 -9.46 -11.94
CA GLY A 138 -5.14 -10.00 -12.58
C GLY A 138 -3.89 -9.80 -11.70
N GLU A 139 -2.84 -10.53 -12.00
CA GLU A 139 -1.58 -10.43 -11.24
C GLU A 139 -0.79 -9.18 -11.64
N VAL A 140 -0.48 -8.32 -10.68
CA VAL A 140 0.63 -7.38 -10.81
C VAL A 140 1.92 -8.16 -10.61
N GLY A 141 2.78 -8.23 -11.63
CA GLY A 141 3.95 -9.11 -11.67
C GLY A 141 4.84 -9.04 -10.44
N GLY A 142 5.47 -10.16 -10.07
CA GLY A 142 6.48 -10.24 -9.01
C GLY A 142 6.08 -10.93 -7.72
N LYS A 143 4.88 -11.51 -7.60
CA LYS A 143 4.54 -12.42 -6.52
C LYS A 143 5.19 -13.78 -6.76
N ASP A 144 5.88 -14.31 -5.75
CA ASP A 144 6.54 -15.64 -5.77
C ASP A 144 7.49 -15.87 -6.96
N GLY A 145 8.10 -14.81 -7.49
CA GLY A 145 9.05 -14.91 -8.61
C GLY A 145 8.41 -15.14 -9.98
N VAL A 146 7.10 -15.16 -10.08
CA VAL A 146 6.39 -15.21 -11.36
C VAL A 146 6.19 -13.79 -11.86
N HIS A 147 7.13 -13.32 -12.68
CA HIS A 147 6.92 -12.15 -13.50
C HIS A 147 6.05 -12.55 -14.69
N ALA A 148 4.85 -12.02 -14.79
CA ALA A 148 4.19 -11.90 -16.08
C ALA A 148 4.63 -10.56 -16.71
N PRO A 149 5.79 -10.52 -17.43
CA PRO A 149 6.25 -9.29 -18.04
C PRO A 149 5.21 -8.88 -19.08
N GLY A 150 4.62 -7.70 -18.89
CA GLY A 150 3.64 -7.18 -19.81
C GLY A 150 2.18 -7.38 -19.46
N ALA A 151 1.85 -7.92 -18.27
CA ALA A 151 0.48 -7.91 -17.76
C ALA A 151 -0.09 -6.49 -17.80
N ARG A 152 -1.31 -6.35 -18.30
CA ARG A 152 -2.04 -5.07 -18.40
C ARG A 152 -3.51 -5.32 -18.07
N THR A 153 -4.04 -4.53 -17.16
CA THR A 153 -5.46 -4.59 -16.81
C THR A 153 -6.31 -4.01 -17.96
N ASP A 154 -7.30 -4.76 -18.41
CA ASP A 154 -8.27 -4.26 -19.40
C ASP A 154 -9.29 -3.33 -18.73
N PRO A 155 -9.53 -2.10 -19.26
CA PRO A 155 -10.44 -1.14 -18.65
C PRO A 155 -11.90 -1.60 -18.56
N ALA A 156 -12.40 -2.37 -19.52
CA ALA A 156 -13.79 -2.84 -19.53
C ALA A 156 -13.98 -3.96 -18.49
N GLU A 157 -13.01 -4.87 -18.40
CA GLU A 157 -12.97 -5.93 -17.39
C GLU A 157 -12.86 -5.33 -15.98
N ALA A 158 -11.98 -4.32 -15.80
CA ALA A 158 -11.84 -3.60 -14.53
C ALA A 158 -13.14 -2.93 -14.08
N ALA A 159 -13.83 -2.25 -14.99
CA ALA A 159 -15.13 -1.64 -14.69
C ALA A 159 -16.20 -2.69 -14.32
N ALA A 160 -16.25 -3.83 -15.02
CA ALA A 160 -17.16 -4.93 -14.73
C ALA A 160 -16.85 -5.53 -13.35
N PHE A 161 -15.57 -5.77 -13.03
CA PHE A 161 -15.11 -6.31 -11.75
C PHE A 161 -15.51 -5.40 -10.58
N VAL A 162 -15.21 -4.10 -10.64
CA VAL A 162 -15.60 -3.14 -9.59
C VAL A 162 -17.11 -3.09 -9.38
N LYS A 163 -17.89 -3.10 -10.48
CA LYS A 163 -19.35 -3.12 -10.39
C LYS A 163 -19.88 -4.40 -9.73
N ALA A 164 -19.26 -5.54 -10.02
CA ALA A 164 -19.67 -6.84 -9.49
C ALA A 164 -19.28 -7.03 -8.03
N THR A 165 -18.11 -6.53 -7.62
CA THR A 165 -17.54 -6.73 -6.27
C THR A 165 -17.92 -5.64 -5.27
N GLY A 166 -18.11 -4.41 -5.74
CA GLY A 166 -18.44 -3.27 -4.89
C GLY A 166 -17.26 -2.74 -4.07
N VAL A 167 -16.02 -3.03 -4.46
CA VAL A 167 -14.80 -2.54 -3.78
C VAL A 167 -14.64 -1.02 -3.85
N ASP A 168 -13.92 -0.44 -2.91
CA ASP A 168 -13.69 1.02 -2.77
C ASP A 168 -12.46 1.52 -3.53
N ALA A 169 -11.53 0.62 -3.88
CA ALA A 169 -10.33 0.93 -4.66
C ALA A 169 -9.89 -0.31 -5.47
N LEU A 170 -9.20 -0.09 -6.59
CA LEU A 170 -8.74 -1.17 -7.46
C LEU A 170 -7.25 -1.05 -7.77
N ALA A 171 -6.48 -2.09 -7.43
CA ALA A 171 -5.11 -2.27 -7.88
C ALA A 171 -5.09 -2.77 -9.32
N VAL A 172 -4.23 -2.15 -10.16
CA VAL A 172 -4.20 -2.40 -11.60
C VAL A 172 -2.77 -2.63 -12.10
N ALA A 173 -2.63 -3.55 -13.06
CA ALA A 173 -1.37 -3.84 -13.74
C ALA A 173 -1.16 -2.85 -14.89
N VAL A 174 -0.16 -1.98 -14.77
CA VAL A 174 0.16 -0.90 -15.73
C VAL A 174 1.64 -0.86 -16.13
N GLY A 175 2.40 -1.93 -15.86
CA GLY A 175 3.81 -2.08 -16.27
C GLY A 175 4.82 -2.11 -15.13
N THR A 176 4.39 -1.96 -13.90
CA THR A 176 5.23 -2.11 -12.71
C THR A 176 5.32 -3.57 -12.26
N SER A 177 6.32 -3.89 -11.44
CA SER A 177 6.48 -5.21 -10.81
C SER A 177 6.90 -5.06 -9.36
N HIS A 178 6.51 -6.02 -8.52
CA HIS A 178 6.96 -6.07 -7.12
C HIS A 178 8.46 -6.38 -7.01
N ALA A 179 9.04 -6.13 -5.82
CA ALA A 179 10.41 -6.45 -5.45
C ALA A 179 11.52 -5.83 -6.33
N MET A 180 11.24 -4.80 -7.10
CA MET A 180 12.26 -4.11 -7.89
C MET A 180 13.24 -3.35 -6.98
N VAL A 181 14.53 -3.64 -7.14
CA VAL A 181 15.63 -2.98 -6.41
C VAL A 181 16.28 -1.83 -7.21
N SER A 182 16.02 -1.77 -8.53
CA SER A 182 16.45 -0.69 -9.42
C SER A 182 15.26 0.16 -9.87
N ARG A 183 15.47 1.47 -10.01
CA ARG A 183 14.41 2.42 -10.40
C ARG A 183 14.35 2.62 -11.92
N THR A 184 14.09 1.51 -12.64
CA THR A 184 14.08 1.46 -14.12
C THR A 184 12.73 1.10 -14.72
N ALA A 185 11.72 0.90 -13.88
CA ALA A 185 10.36 0.64 -14.32
C ALA A 185 9.70 1.89 -14.92
N SER A 186 8.76 1.68 -15.82
CA SER A 186 7.92 2.72 -16.39
C SER A 186 6.44 2.36 -16.30
N VAL A 187 5.59 3.37 -16.22
CA VAL A 187 4.13 3.24 -16.14
C VAL A 187 3.51 3.54 -17.50
N ASP A 188 2.60 2.69 -17.95
CA ASP A 188 1.75 2.99 -19.12
C ASP A 188 0.71 4.05 -18.75
N ARG A 189 1.11 5.32 -18.83
CA ARG A 189 0.29 6.48 -18.44
C ARG A 189 -1.00 6.58 -19.26
N ALA A 190 -0.96 6.18 -20.54
CA ALA A 190 -2.14 6.18 -21.40
C ALA A 190 -3.15 5.13 -20.93
N LEU A 191 -2.69 3.96 -20.50
CA LEU A 191 -3.55 2.93 -19.90
C LEU A 191 -4.13 3.40 -18.57
N VAL A 192 -3.32 4.04 -17.70
CA VAL A 192 -3.81 4.61 -16.43
C VAL A 192 -4.97 5.58 -16.68
N SER A 193 -4.83 6.48 -17.65
CA SER A 193 -5.90 7.43 -17.99
C SER A 193 -7.18 6.73 -18.48
N ARG A 194 -7.05 5.70 -19.32
CA ARG A 194 -8.21 4.90 -19.75
C ARG A 194 -8.90 4.16 -18.60
N LEU A 195 -8.10 3.58 -17.69
CA LEU A 195 -8.60 2.91 -16.49
C LEU A 195 -9.34 3.90 -15.57
N ARG A 196 -8.73 5.07 -15.29
CA ARG A 196 -9.37 6.14 -14.50
C ARG A 196 -10.74 6.54 -15.06
N ASP A 197 -10.85 6.64 -16.37
CA ASP A 197 -12.09 7.08 -17.04
C ASP A 197 -13.14 5.95 -17.07
N ALA A 198 -12.71 4.69 -17.10
CA ALA A 198 -13.60 3.52 -17.12
C ALA A 198 -14.04 3.07 -15.73
N VAL A 199 -13.15 3.17 -14.72
CA VAL A 199 -13.36 2.63 -13.38
C VAL A 199 -13.85 3.73 -12.44
N GLY A 200 -14.96 3.50 -11.77
CA GLY A 200 -15.61 4.49 -10.90
C GLY A 200 -14.92 4.72 -9.55
N VAL A 201 -13.96 3.89 -9.17
CA VAL A 201 -13.23 3.94 -7.89
C VAL A 201 -11.78 4.41 -8.07
N PRO A 202 -11.09 4.87 -7.00
CA PRO A 202 -9.68 5.18 -7.00
C PRO A 202 -8.81 4.02 -7.51
N LEU A 203 -7.77 4.34 -8.30
CA LEU A 203 -6.79 3.38 -8.79
C LEU A 203 -5.58 3.31 -7.85
N VAL A 204 -5.07 2.10 -7.65
CA VAL A 204 -3.91 1.82 -6.81
C VAL A 204 -2.75 1.29 -7.66
N LEU A 205 -1.55 1.83 -7.42
CA LEU A 205 -0.32 1.42 -8.06
C LEU A 205 0.53 0.57 -7.12
N HIS A 206 0.72 -0.69 -7.49
CA HIS A 206 1.65 -1.62 -6.85
C HIS A 206 3.00 -1.64 -7.58
N GLY A 207 4.05 -2.18 -6.93
CA GLY A 207 5.37 -2.30 -7.54
C GLY A 207 6.10 -0.97 -7.76
N SER A 208 5.73 0.09 -7.05
CA SER A 208 6.22 1.46 -7.28
C SER A 208 7.66 1.70 -6.81
N SER A 209 8.28 0.79 -6.04
CA SER A 209 9.67 0.91 -5.58
C SER A 209 10.69 0.98 -6.74
N GLY A 210 10.33 0.48 -7.91
CA GLY A 210 11.13 0.54 -9.14
C GLY A 210 10.96 1.80 -9.98
N LEU A 211 10.15 2.78 -9.55
CA LEU A 211 9.85 3.99 -10.31
C LEU A 211 10.76 5.17 -9.92
N SER A 212 11.15 5.97 -10.90
CA SER A 212 11.75 7.28 -10.67
C SER A 212 10.72 8.28 -10.12
N ASP A 213 11.18 9.41 -9.61
CA ASP A 213 10.29 10.47 -9.13
C ASP A 213 9.40 11.02 -10.26
N ASP A 214 9.92 11.12 -11.49
CA ASP A 214 9.17 11.57 -12.67
C ASP A 214 8.11 10.55 -13.10
N GLU A 215 8.42 9.26 -12.99
CA GLU A 215 7.44 8.20 -13.24
C GLU A 215 6.32 8.19 -12.18
N LEU A 216 6.66 8.43 -10.90
CA LEU A 216 5.67 8.55 -9.83
C LEU A 216 4.74 9.77 -10.07
N ARG A 217 5.30 10.94 -10.39
CA ARG A 217 4.48 12.12 -10.75
C ARG A 217 3.58 11.86 -11.94
N GLY A 218 4.13 11.30 -13.01
CA GLY A 218 3.35 10.98 -14.21
C GLY A 218 2.26 9.94 -13.98
N ALA A 219 2.45 8.98 -13.06
CA ALA A 219 1.41 8.04 -12.66
C ALA A 219 0.27 8.75 -11.93
N VAL A 220 0.59 9.67 -10.99
CA VAL A 220 -0.41 10.48 -10.27
C VAL A 220 -1.18 11.40 -11.24
N GLU A 221 -0.49 12.15 -12.08
CA GLU A 221 -1.09 13.02 -13.11
C GLU A 221 -2.03 12.25 -14.05
N SER A 222 -1.72 10.98 -14.34
CA SER A 222 -2.54 10.11 -15.17
C SER A 222 -3.76 9.54 -14.45
N GLY A 223 -3.79 9.56 -13.11
CA GLY A 223 -4.96 9.15 -12.31
C GLY A 223 -4.75 8.12 -11.23
N MET A 224 -3.49 7.72 -10.95
CA MET A 224 -3.22 6.90 -9.77
C MET A 224 -3.46 7.69 -8.48
N THR A 225 -4.13 7.07 -7.51
CA THR A 225 -4.61 7.78 -6.30
C THR A 225 -4.00 7.22 -5.01
N LYS A 226 -3.56 5.96 -5.01
CA LYS A 226 -2.80 5.31 -3.92
C LYS A 226 -1.53 4.72 -4.52
N ILE A 227 -0.39 4.96 -3.88
CA ILE A 227 0.93 4.50 -4.34
C ILE A 227 1.58 3.65 -3.26
N ASN A 228 1.77 2.35 -3.55
CA ASN A 228 2.36 1.39 -2.61
C ASN A 228 3.88 1.34 -2.77
N ILE A 229 4.62 1.64 -1.70
CA ILE A 229 6.10 1.62 -1.69
C ILE A 229 6.61 0.79 -0.50
N SER A 230 7.42 -0.23 -0.76
CA SER A 230 7.98 -1.13 0.24
C SER A 230 9.50 -1.30 0.07
N THR A 231 9.93 -2.00 -0.97
CA THR A 231 11.32 -2.41 -1.20
C THR A 231 12.31 -1.23 -1.18
N HIS A 232 11.90 -0.06 -1.65
CA HIS A 232 12.72 1.16 -1.62
C HIS A 232 13.08 1.57 -0.18
N LEU A 233 12.09 1.63 0.71
CA LEU A 233 12.29 1.98 2.12
C LEU A 233 13.09 0.90 2.86
N ASN A 234 12.81 -0.37 2.61
CA ASN A 234 13.58 -1.49 3.17
C ASN A 234 15.06 -1.40 2.77
N GLY A 235 15.34 -1.02 1.52
CA GLY A 235 16.69 -0.80 1.03
C GLY A 235 17.42 0.34 1.76
N LEU A 236 16.73 1.45 2.01
CA LEU A 236 17.28 2.58 2.79
C LEU A 236 17.56 2.17 4.24
N PHE A 237 16.59 1.56 4.90
CA PHE A 237 16.73 1.05 6.26
C PHE A 237 17.97 0.14 6.37
N THR A 238 18.06 -0.88 5.52
CA THR A 238 19.14 -1.86 5.56
C THR A 238 20.51 -1.23 5.28
N ARG A 239 20.62 -0.33 4.29
CA ARG A 239 21.88 0.34 3.97
C ARG A 239 22.38 1.21 5.12
N SER A 240 21.48 1.93 5.78
CA SER A 240 21.83 2.78 6.94
C SER A 240 22.37 1.96 8.12
N LEU A 241 21.76 0.79 8.38
CA LEU A 241 22.25 -0.11 9.41
C LEU A 241 23.63 -0.67 9.06
N LYS A 242 23.78 -1.18 7.82
CA LYS A 242 25.06 -1.76 7.36
C LYS A 242 26.21 -0.77 7.47
N ALA A 243 26.03 0.44 6.94
CA ALA A 243 27.06 1.48 7.00
C ALA A 243 27.54 1.74 8.43
N PHE A 244 26.61 1.85 9.38
CA PHE A 244 26.95 2.08 10.77
C PHE A 244 27.67 0.88 11.42
N LEU A 245 27.21 -0.34 11.15
CA LEU A 245 27.78 -1.55 11.72
C LEU A 245 29.19 -1.84 11.15
N ASP A 246 29.43 -1.48 9.88
CA ASP A 246 30.76 -1.58 9.26
C ASP A 246 31.75 -0.61 9.92
N GLU A 247 31.32 0.60 10.31
CA GLU A 247 32.15 1.59 11.03
C GLU A 247 32.31 1.27 12.52
N ARG A 248 31.34 0.61 13.11
CA ARG A 248 31.27 0.33 14.57
C ARG A 248 30.94 -1.14 14.87
N PRO A 249 31.87 -2.06 14.54
CA PRO A 249 31.63 -3.50 14.67
C PRO A 249 31.49 -3.96 16.13
N ASP A 250 31.92 -3.18 17.08
CA ASP A 250 31.85 -3.44 18.52
C ASP A 250 30.51 -3.05 19.18
N VAL A 251 29.58 -2.45 18.41
CA VAL A 251 28.30 -2.00 18.96
C VAL A 251 27.39 -3.18 19.26
N VAL A 252 26.82 -3.22 20.49
CA VAL A 252 25.90 -4.30 20.94
C VAL A 252 24.46 -3.80 21.12
N ASP A 253 24.26 -2.52 21.44
CA ASP A 253 22.90 -1.98 21.65
C ASP A 253 22.20 -1.73 20.32
N PRO A 254 21.09 -2.50 19.99
CA PRO A 254 20.38 -2.39 18.73
C PRO A 254 19.77 -1.00 18.51
N ARG A 255 19.40 -0.28 19.56
CA ARG A 255 18.86 1.08 19.44
C ARG A 255 19.82 2.04 18.74
N LYS A 256 21.13 1.80 18.86
CA LYS A 256 22.17 2.66 18.25
C LYS A 256 22.21 2.57 16.73
N TYR A 257 21.91 1.42 16.14
CA TYR A 257 21.92 1.24 14.69
C TYR A 257 20.52 1.23 14.09
N VAL A 258 19.53 0.69 14.76
CA VAL A 258 18.14 0.67 14.26
C VAL A 258 17.58 2.09 14.10
N ARG A 259 17.92 3.03 15.01
CA ARG A 259 17.52 4.45 14.90
C ARG A 259 17.95 5.11 13.60
N LEU A 260 19.05 4.67 12.97
CA LEU A 260 19.55 5.26 11.73
C LEU A 260 18.71 4.80 10.53
N GLY A 261 18.32 3.52 10.51
CA GLY A 261 17.37 3.03 9.52
C GLY A 261 16.01 3.70 9.66
N ARG A 262 15.52 3.86 10.91
CA ARG A 262 14.29 4.59 11.21
C ARG A 262 14.35 6.03 10.69
N ALA A 263 15.43 6.76 10.97
CA ALA A 263 15.58 8.14 10.49
C ALA A 263 15.60 8.24 8.96
N ALA A 264 16.29 7.30 8.28
CA ALA A 264 16.32 7.27 6.82
C ALA A 264 14.93 6.99 6.20
N VAL A 265 14.13 6.10 6.81
CA VAL A 265 12.75 5.83 6.38
C VAL A 265 11.86 7.04 6.64
N GLU A 266 11.98 7.70 7.79
CA GLU A 266 11.23 8.91 8.15
C GLU A 266 11.45 10.04 7.14
N GLU A 267 12.71 10.36 6.83
CA GLU A 267 13.08 11.42 5.88
C GLU A 267 12.54 11.12 4.48
N GLU A 268 12.74 9.89 4.00
CA GLU A 268 12.28 9.50 2.66
C GLU A 268 10.75 9.43 2.57
N THR A 269 10.07 9.00 3.63
CA THR A 269 8.61 9.03 3.69
C THR A 269 8.10 10.45 3.55
N ALA A 270 8.66 11.40 4.31
CA ALA A 270 8.28 12.81 4.20
C ALA A 270 8.52 13.37 2.79
N ARG A 271 9.65 13.02 2.16
CA ARG A 271 9.97 13.41 0.79
C ARG A 271 8.97 12.86 -0.21
N LEU A 272 8.69 11.56 -0.14
CA LEU A 272 7.76 10.89 -1.04
C LEU A 272 6.33 11.42 -0.91
N LEU A 273 5.85 11.66 0.31
CA LEU A 273 4.51 12.21 0.52
C LEU A 273 4.36 13.61 -0.08
N ARG A 274 5.39 14.46 0.02
CA ARG A 274 5.40 15.78 -0.66
C ARG A 274 5.40 15.63 -2.19
N LEU A 275 6.14 14.64 -2.72
CA LEU A 275 6.17 14.34 -4.16
C LEU A 275 4.79 13.92 -4.68
N LEU A 276 4.05 13.10 -3.92
CA LEU A 276 2.74 12.55 -4.31
C LEU A 276 1.59 13.55 -4.11
N ALA A 277 1.79 14.61 -3.34
CA ALA A 277 0.80 15.64 -3.07
C ALA A 277 0.90 16.85 -4.03
N ALA A 278 1.93 16.89 -4.88
CA ALA A 278 2.27 18.01 -5.75
C ALA A 278 1.53 17.99 -7.09
#